data_ca1d926e7e6c86cbf20b1580aed26815
#
_entry.id   ca1d926e7e6c86cbf20b1580aed26815
#
_cell.length_a   1.000
_cell.length_b   1.000
_cell.length_c   1.000
_cell.angle_alpha   90.00
_cell.angle_beta   90.00
_cell.angle_gamma   90.00
#
_symmetry.space_group_name_H-M   'P 1'
#
loop_
_entity.id
_entity.type
_entity.pdbx_description
1 polymer ?
#
loop_
_entity_poly.entity_id
_entity_poly.type
_entity_poly.pdbx_seq_one_letter_code
_entity_poly.pdbx_strand_id
1 'polypeptide(L)'
;MNLRKLLLSWLGALLFLAGVLTGLAISGTVTWGESEARIYSSFNGDSNLAIQCPLILSPTETGMVRAKIVNLTGEEIKPVVRAEISHGKLPREIQQTFPLSALKSQNVEWRVDSSDIIFERVILVNILQSRYSNNPSRSGACGILVFSLWGLTGIQTFGLVLAVSLILMISGGAFWLSTRRPLDKFSGNIVQINSVLFALTILALLSTLLRWWGLALFFDALILLVMGIIFTEFILFSQKYRE
;
A
#
# COMPACT_ATOMS: atom_id res chain seq x y z
N MET A 1 39.91 -4.90 15.67
CA MET A 1 38.62 -4.16 15.71
C MET A 1 37.98 -4.36 17.09
N ASN A 2 37.61 -3.31 17.83
CA ASN A 2 37.05 -3.46 19.20
C ASN A 2 35.67 -4.18 19.09
N LEU A 3 35.48 -5.23 19.90
CA LEU A 3 34.24 -6.03 19.97
C LEU A 3 33.00 -5.15 20.06
N ARG A 4 33.06 -4.05 20.81
CA ARG A 4 32.00 -3.07 20.97
C ARG A 4 31.61 -2.38 19.65
N LYS A 5 32.57 -2.03 18.77
CA LYS A 5 32.30 -1.44 17.45
C LYS A 5 31.67 -2.48 16.51
N LEU A 6 32.10 -3.73 16.57
CA LEU A 6 31.51 -4.82 15.80
C LEU A 6 30.06 -5.03 16.17
N LEU A 7 29.74 -5.13 17.45
CA LEU A 7 28.36 -5.31 17.94
C LEU A 7 27.45 -4.15 17.54
N LEU A 8 27.92 -2.90 17.69
CA LEU A 8 27.13 -1.72 17.26
C LEU A 8 26.89 -1.70 15.75
N SER A 9 27.87 -2.11 14.94
CA SER A 9 27.69 -2.20 13.48
C SER A 9 26.64 -3.25 13.09
N TRP A 10 26.64 -4.42 13.73
CA TRP A 10 25.63 -5.46 13.50
C TRP A 10 24.24 -5.02 13.96
N LEU A 11 24.16 -4.39 15.13
CA LEU A 11 22.90 -3.84 15.63
C LEU A 11 22.32 -2.81 14.66
N GLY A 12 23.17 -1.90 14.14
CA GLY A 12 22.75 -0.92 13.16
C GLY A 12 22.21 -1.56 11.86
N ALA A 13 22.90 -2.58 11.36
CA ALA A 13 22.45 -3.31 10.18
C ALA A 13 21.11 -4.04 10.40
N LEU A 14 20.94 -4.69 11.56
CA LEU A 14 19.71 -5.38 11.93
C LEU A 14 18.52 -4.40 12.07
N LEU A 15 18.73 -3.26 12.74
CA LEU A 15 17.70 -2.22 12.87
C LEU A 15 17.29 -1.67 11.51
N PHE A 16 18.26 -1.36 10.65
CA PHE A 16 17.99 -0.87 9.29
C PHE A 16 17.17 -1.88 8.51
N LEU A 17 17.59 -3.15 8.48
CA LEU A 17 16.89 -4.23 7.81
C LEU A 17 15.46 -4.42 8.35
N ALA A 18 15.30 -4.41 9.68
CA ALA A 18 13.97 -4.49 10.30
C ALA A 18 13.07 -3.34 9.86
N GLY A 19 13.60 -2.11 9.73
CA GLY A 19 12.87 -0.96 9.20
C GLY A 19 12.42 -1.16 7.76
N VAL A 20 13.32 -1.62 6.88
CA VAL A 20 12.99 -1.94 5.48
C VAL A 20 11.92 -3.02 5.38
N LEU A 21 12.06 -4.12 6.13
CA LEU A 21 11.08 -5.21 6.15
C LEU A 21 9.71 -4.76 6.67
N THR A 22 9.68 -3.89 7.68
CA THR A 22 8.43 -3.31 8.20
C THR A 22 7.76 -2.43 7.14
N GLY A 23 8.52 -1.58 6.44
CA GLY A 23 8.03 -0.76 5.34
C GLY A 23 7.50 -1.60 4.18
N LEU A 24 8.24 -2.62 3.78
CA LEU A 24 7.85 -3.57 2.73
C LEU A 24 6.57 -4.33 3.11
N ALA A 25 6.45 -4.80 4.35
CA ALA A 25 5.29 -5.54 4.82
C ALA A 25 4.01 -4.69 4.76
N ILE A 26 4.03 -3.43 5.21
CA ILE A 26 2.85 -2.56 5.16
C ILE A 26 2.52 -2.12 3.73
N SER A 27 3.53 -1.76 2.92
CA SER A 27 3.34 -1.42 1.51
C SER A 27 2.74 -2.61 0.75
N GLY A 28 3.36 -3.78 0.85
CA GLY A 28 2.94 -4.99 0.14
C GLY A 28 1.54 -5.46 0.54
N THR A 29 1.18 -5.42 1.84
CA THR A 29 -0.16 -5.84 2.29
C THR A 29 -1.27 -4.90 1.81
N VAL A 30 -1.06 -3.58 1.86
CA VAL A 30 -2.03 -2.60 1.34
C VAL A 30 -2.17 -2.73 -0.18
N THR A 31 -1.04 -2.86 -0.88
CA THR A 31 -1.01 -2.99 -2.34
C THR A 31 -1.64 -4.31 -2.80
N TRP A 32 -1.45 -5.39 -2.04
CA TRP A 32 -2.12 -6.67 -2.30
C TRP A 32 -3.64 -6.52 -2.22
N GLY A 33 -4.20 -5.86 -1.20
CA GLY A 33 -5.64 -5.59 -1.09
C GLY A 33 -6.19 -4.80 -2.28
N GLU A 34 -5.48 -3.79 -2.75
CA GLU A 34 -5.85 -3.02 -3.95
C GLU A 34 -5.82 -3.87 -5.22
N SER A 35 -4.80 -4.73 -5.39
CA SER A 35 -4.70 -5.62 -6.55
C SER A 35 -5.79 -6.67 -6.56
N GLU A 36 -6.09 -7.24 -5.39
CA GLU A 36 -7.17 -8.22 -5.22
C GLU A 36 -8.53 -7.64 -5.62
N ALA A 37 -8.85 -6.42 -5.14
CA ALA A 37 -10.09 -5.75 -5.51
C ALA A 37 -10.25 -5.57 -7.03
N ARG A 38 -9.17 -5.33 -7.75
CA ARG A 38 -9.18 -5.17 -9.21
C ARG A 38 -9.30 -6.48 -9.97
N ILE A 39 -8.66 -7.54 -9.47
CA ILE A 39 -8.73 -8.90 -10.06
C ILE A 39 -10.15 -9.46 -9.88
N TYR A 40 -10.74 -9.26 -8.70
CA TYR A 40 -12.10 -9.72 -8.39
C TYR A 40 -13.20 -8.79 -8.91
N SER A 41 -12.85 -7.70 -9.61
CA SER A 41 -13.84 -6.82 -10.20
C SER A 41 -14.64 -7.59 -11.25
N SER A 42 -15.93 -7.83 -10.99
CA SER A 42 -16.88 -8.42 -11.92
C SER A 42 -17.31 -7.46 -13.02
N PHE A 43 -16.95 -6.18 -12.91
CA PHE A 43 -17.43 -5.13 -13.79
C PHE A 43 -16.49 -4.88 -14.96
N ASN A 44 -17.02 -5.10 -16.17
CA ASN A 44 -16.38 -4.72 -17.43
C ASN A 44 -16.72 -3.26 -17.76
N GLY A 45 -15.96 -2.32 -17.25
CA GLY A 45 -16.06 -0.90 -17.58
C GLY A 45 -14.67 -0.28 -17.73
N ASP A 46 -14.59 0.90 -18.36
CA ASP A 46 -13.35 1.67 -18.33
C ASP A 46 -12.99 2.00 -16.88
N SER A 47 -11.81 1.60 -16.43
CA SER A 47 -11.35 1.72 -15.03
C SER A 47 -11.00 3.17 -14.64
N ASN A 48 -11.89 4.12 -14.99
CA ASN A 48 -11.68 5.57 -14.83
C ASN A 48 -12.60 6.22 -13.79
N LEU A 49 -13.28 5.43 -12.96
CA LEU A 49 -14.10 5.99 -11.89
C LEU A 49 -13.21 6.37 -10.71
N ALA A 50 -13.23 7.65 -10.32
CA ALA A 50 -12.50 8.14 -9.16
C ALA A 50 -13.16 7.66 -7.88
N ILE A 51 -12.50 6.73 -7.16
CA ILE A 51 -12.94 6.18 -5.88
C ILE A 51 -11.97 6.59 -4.78
N GLN A 52 -12.52 6.97 -3.65
CA GLN A 52 -11.78 7.24 -2.42
C GLN A 52 -12.20 6.24 -1.35
N CYS A 53 -11.24 5.46 -0.86
CA CYS A 53 -11.45 4.45 0.18
C CYS A 53 -10.45 4.68 1.32
N PRO A 54 -10.71 4.26 2.55
CA PRO A 54 -9.67 4.13 3.56
C PRO A 54 -8.60 3.13 3.11
N LEU A 55 -7.34 3.36 3.49
CA LEU A 55 -6.26 2.38 3.23
C LEU A 55 -6.35 1.21 4.22
N ILE A 56 -6.57 1.55 5.49
CA ILE A 56 -6.66 0.61 6.60
C ILE A 56 -7.84 1.01 7.47
N LEU A 57 -8.57 0.02 7.97
CA LEU A 57 -9.59 0.19 9.00
C LEU A 57 -9.27 -0.71 10.21
N SER A 58 -9.66 -0.27 11.39
CA SER A 58 -9.71 -1.15 12.55
C SER A 58 -10.95 -2.06 12.46
N PRO A 59 -10.93 -3.29 13.00
CA PRO A 59 -12.09 -4.17 13.04
C PRO A 59 -13.34 -3.57 13.72
N THR A 60 -13.15 -2.58 14.58
CA THR A 60 -14.25 -1.88 15.29
C THR A 60 -14.63 -0.55 14.63
N GLU A 61 -13.94 -0.18 13.56
CA GLU A 61 -14.11 1.09 12.87
C GLU A 61 -15.07 0.92 11.68
N THR A 62 -15.82 1.98 11.40
CA THR A 62 -16.62 2.06 10.17
C THR A 62 -15.98 3.04 9.22
N GLY A 63 -15.78 2.60 7.98
CA GLY A 63 -15.22 3.41 6.90
C GLY A 63 -16.29 3.94 5.97
N MET A 64 -15.92 4.97 5.21
CA MET A 64 -16.75 5.53 4.13
C MET A 64 -15.99 5.39 2.81
N VAL A 65 -16.62 4.75 1.85
CA VAL A 65 -16.16 4.69 0.46
C VAL A 65 -16.92 5.74 -0.33
N ARG A 66 -16.20 6.52 -1.12
CA ARG A 66 -16.77 7.61 -1.92
C ARG A 66 -16.44 7.42 -3.39
N ALA A 67 -17.41 7.60 -4.26
CA ALA A 67 -17.18 7.66 -5.69
C ALA A 67 -17.69 8.99 -6.26
N LYS A 68 -16.87 9.60 -7.12
CA LYS A 68 -17.24 10.84 -7.81
C LYS A 68 -17.86 10.48 -9.17
N ILE A 69 -19.17 10.62 -9.26
CA ILE A 69 -19.94 10.41 -10.48
C ILE A 69 -19.97 11.72 -11.26
N VAL A 70 -19.60 11.68 -12.53
CA VAL A 70 -19.52 12.87 -13.40
C VAL A 70 -20.41 12.69 -14.61
N ASN A 71 -21.27 13.67 -14.85
CA ASN A 71 -22.01 13.79 -16.09
C ASN A 71 -21.16 14.57 -17.10
N LEU A 72 -20.75 13.91 -18.17
CA LEU A 72 -19.97 14.54 -19.26
C LEU A 72 -20.84 15.05 -20.41
N THR A 73 -22.16 14.89 -20.29
CA THR A 73 -23.11 15.28 -21.33
C THR A 73 -23.67 16.68 -21.08
N GLY A 74 -24.15 17.34 -22.11
CA GLY A 74 -24.83 18.64 -22.02
C GLY A 74 -26.26 18.56 -21.51
N GLU A 75 -26.77 17.36 -21.16
CA GLU A 75 -28.14 17.12 -20.73
C GLU A 75 -28.17 16.51 -19.32
N GLU A 76 -29.32 16.62 -18.66
CA GLU A 76 -29.55 15.92 -17.39
C GLU A 76 -29.62 14.41 -17.64
N ILE A 77 -28.90 13.63 -16.83
CA ILE A 77 -28.92 12.18 -16.87
C ILE A 77 -29.36 11.59 -15.52
N LYS A 78 -29.82 10.33 -15.55
CA LYS A 78 -30.10 9.54 -14.35
C LYS A 78 -29.17 8.31 -14.32
N PRO A 79 -27.90 8.47 -13.94
CA PRO A 79 -26.96 7.36 -13.89
C PRO A 79 -27.41 6.33 -12.87
N VAL A 80 -27.23 5.05 -13.22
CA VAL A 80 -27.35 3.94 -12.29
C VAL A 80 -25.96 3.62 -11.79
N VAL A 81 -25.77 3.74 -10.47
CA VAL A 81 -24.51 3.40 -9.82
C VAL A 81 -24.74 2.16 -8.97
N ARG A 82 -23.98 1.11 -9.24
CA ARG A 82 -24.00 -0.16 -8.53
C ARG A 82 -22.70 -0.31 -7.76
N ALA A 83 -22.79 -0.53 -6.45
CA ALA A 83 -21.66 -0.87 -5.60
C ALA A 83 -21.79 -2.33 -5.14
N GLU A 84 -20.74 -3.10 -5.36
CA GLU A 84 -20.56 -4.43 -4.79
C GLU A 84 -19.53 -4.34 -3.68
N ILE A 85 -19.93 -4.63 -2.46
CA ILE A 85 -19.07 -4.64 -1.29
C ILE A 85 -18.99 -6.09 -0.79
N SER A 86 -17.78 -6.58 -0.55
CA SER A 86 -17.61 -7.92 0.00
C SER A 86 -18.42 -8.08 1.30
N HIS A 87 -19.07 -9.24 1.47
CA HIS A 87 -19.86 -9.53 2.67
C HIS A 87 -19.95 -11.04 2.85
N GLY A 88 -19.14 -11.60 3.72
CA GLY A 88 -19.12 -13.04 3.94
C GLY A 88 -18.92 -13.83 2.65
N LYS A 89 -19.87 -14.74 2.31
CA LYS A 89 -19.80 -15.59 1.10
C LYS A 89 -20.36 -14.94 -0.17
N LEU A 90 -21.20 -13.93 -0.04
CA LEU A 90 -21.84 -13.23 -1.15
C LEU A 90 -21.64 -11.73 -1.01
N PRO A 91 -21.31 -11.02 -2.09
CA PRO A 91 -21.16 -9.57 -2.03
C PRO A 91 -22.51 -8.90 -1.73
N ARG A 92 -22.48 -7.81 -0.99
CA ARG A 92 -23.61 -6.92 -0.79
C ARG A 92 -23.71 -5.96 -1.97
N GLU A 93 -24.81 -6.05 -2.72
CA GLU A 93 -25.09 -5.14 -3.81
C GLU A 93 -25.96 -3.98 -3.36
N ILE A 94 -25.55 -2.76 -3.72
CA ILE A 94 -26.28 -1.54 -3.46
C ILE A 94 -26.40 -0.78 -4.77
N GLN A 95 -27.63 -0.58 -5.24
CA GLN A 95 -27.90 0.19 -6.46
C GLN A 95 -28.52 1.53 -6.08
N GLN A 96 -28.02 2.60 -6.70
CA GLN A 96 -28.54 3.96 -6.51
C GLN A 96 -28.75 4.62 -7.87
N THR A 97 -29.84 5.39 -7.99
CA THR A 97 -30.17 6.18 -9.18
C THR A 97 -30.57 7.57 -8.70
N PHE A 98 -29.99 8.59 -9.32
CA PHE A 98 -30.27 9.98 -8.94
C PHE A 98 -30.17 10.89 -10.19
N PRO A 99 -30.91 12.02 -10.21
CA PRO A 99 -30.75 12.98 -11.30
C PRO A 99 -29.42 13.72 -11.18
N LEU A 100 -28.68 13.83 -12.27
CA LEU A 100 -27.41 14.54 -12.33
C LEU A 100 -27.44 15.55 -13.49
N SER A 101 -27.48 16.83 -13.15
CA SER A 101 -27.55 17.91 -14.13
C SER A 101 -26.36 17.89 -15.11
N ALA A 102 -26.53 18.53 -16.25
CA ALA A 102 -25.50 18.66 -17.26
C ALA A 102 -24.17 19.17 -16.72
N LEU A 103 -23.06 18.52 -17.10
CA LEU A 103 -21.68 18.88 -16.73
C LEU A 103 -21.43 19.00 -15.22
N LYS A 104 -22.28 18.41 -14.39
CA LYS A 104 -22.13 18.37 -12.93
C LYS A 104 -21.53 17.05 -12.46
N SER A 105 -21.05 17.06 -11.21
CA SER A 105 -20.59 15.86 -10.53
C SER A 105 -21.24 15.75 -9.14
N GLN A 106 -21.44 14.53 -8.69
CA GLN A 106 -21.98 14.19 -7.37
C GLN A 106 -21.15 13.11 -6.73
N ASN A 107 -20.87 13.25 -5.43
CA ASN A 107 -20.24 12.20 -4.65
C ASN A 107 -21.33 11.27 -4.10
N VAL A 108 -21.11 9.98 -4.25
CA VAL A 108 -21.94 8.92 -3.68
C VAL A 108 -21.11 8.20 -2.64
N GLU A 109 -21.72 7.91 -1.49
CA GLU A 109 -21.03 7.35 -0.34
C GLU A 109 -21.65 6.03 0.09
N TRP A 110 -20.79 5.07 0.47
CA TRP A 110 -21.19 3.78 1.03
C TRP A 110 -20.43 3.53 2.32
N ARG A 111 -21.14 3.05 3.30
CA ARG A 111 -20.57 2.64 4.58
C ARG A 111 -20.07 1.22 4.48
N VAL A 112 -18.87 0.98 5.01
CA VAL A 112 -18.24 -0.33 5.15
C VAL A 112 -17.86 -0.55 6.62
N ASP A 113 -17.98 -1.79 7.09
CA ASP A 113 -17.70 -2.16 8.46
C ASP A 113 -17.18 -3.59 8.57
N SER A 114 -17.06 -4.09 9.80
CA SER A 114 -16.51 -5.43 10.06
C SER A 114 -17.29 -6.58 9.46
N SER A 115 -18.57 -6.41 9.14
CA SER A 115 -19.38 -7.46 8.48
C SER A 115 -19.01 -7.64 7.01
N ASP A 116 -18.33 -6.66 6.42
CA ASP A 116 -17.88 -6.67 5.03
C ASP A 116 -16.48 -7.31 4.85
N ILE A 117 -15.86 -7.79 5.95
CA ILE A 117 -14.52 -8.40 5.93
C ILE A 117 -14.59 -9.79 5.28
N ILE A 118 -13.67 -10.01 4.32
CA ILE A 118 -13.38 -11.33 3.75
C ILE A 118 -11.90 -11.67 3.93
N PHE A 119 -11.56 -12.97 3.85
CA PHE A 119 -10.20 -13.45 4.11
C PHE A 119 -9.62 -12.94 5.44
N GLU A 120 -10.49 -12.67 6.43
CA GLU A 120 -10.18 -12.19 7.79
C GLU A 120 -9.47 -10.81 7.84
N ARG A 121 -9.14 -10.20 6.71
CA ARG A 121 -8.26 -9.02 6.68
C ARG A 121 -8.58 -7.96 5.64
N VAL A 122 -9.50 -8.20 4.72
CA VAL A 122 -9.71 -7.29 3.58
C VAL A 122 -11.18 -7.05 3.33
N ILE A 123 -11.54 -5.81 2.98
CA ILE A 123 -12.84 -5.47 2.41
C ILE A 123 -12.59 -5.10 0.95
N LEU A 124 -13.29 -5.75 0.03
CA LEU A 124 -13.22 -5.46 -1.40
C LEU A 124 -14.45 -4.65 -1.80
N VAL A 125 -14.22 -3.57 -2.53
CA VAL A 125 -15.29 -2.69 -3.02
C VAL A 125 -15.12 -2.49 -4.51
N ASN A 126 -16.17 -2.80 -5.27
CA ASN A 126 -16.27 -2.57 -6.70
C ASN A 126 -17.45 -1.66 -6.98
N ILE A 127 -17.24 -0.62 -7.77
CA ILE A 127 -18.29 0.36 -8.13
C ILE A 127 -18.36 0.46 -9.64
N LEU A 128 -19.57 0.36 -10.16
CA LEU A 128 -19.89 0.53 -11.56
C LEU A 128 -20.89 1.68 -11.74
N GLN A 129 -20.53 2.66 -12.53
CA GLN A 129 -21.45 3.59 -13.14
C GLN A 129 -21.89 3.00 -14.49
N SER A 130 -23.13 2.59 -14.62
CA SER A 130 -23.66 2.03 -15.85
C SER A 130 -23.70 3.06 -16.96
N ARG A 131 -23.57 2.60 -18.20
CA ARG A 131 -23.73 3.46 -19.39
C ARG A 131 -25.13 4.07 -19.42
N TYR A 132 -25.19 5.36 -19.67
CA TYR A 132 -26.45 6.06 -19.87
C TYR A 132 -26.33 7.03 -21.05
N SER A 133 -27.13 6.81 -22.10
CA SER A 133 -27.04 7.59 -23.33
C SER A 133 -25.59 7.68 -23.85
N ASN A 134 -25.06 8.87 -24.05
CA ASN A 134 -23.68 9.13 -24.48
C ASN A 134 -22.64 9.13 -23.35
N ASN A 135 -23.05 8.91 -22.08
CA ASN A 135 -22.12 8.83 -20.97
C ASN A 135 -21.61 7.38 -20.86
N PRO A 136 -20.29 7.14 -20.99
CA PRO A 136 -19.74 5.79 -20.99
C PRO A 136 -19.87 5.12 -19.62
N SER A 137 -19.88 3.79 -19.59
CA SER A 137 -19.76 3.05 -18.35
C SER A 137 -18.37 3.24 -17.75
N ARG A 138 -18.30 3.41 -16.44
CA ARG A 138 -17.05 3.56 -15.70
C ARG A 138 -17.06 2.64 -14.50
N SER A 139 -15.95 2.01 -14.26
CA SER A 139 -15.78 1.18 -13.08
C SER A 139 -14.56 1.61 -12.26
N GLY A 140 -14.59 1.26 -11.00
CA GLY A 140 -13.46 1.43 -10.11
C GLY A 140 -13.53 0.41 -8.98
N ALA A 141 -12.38 0.01 -8.48
CA ALA A 141 -12.27 -0.94 -7.39
C ALA A 141 -11.26 -0.45 -6.37
N CYS A 142 -11.46 -0.79 -5.10
CA CYS A 142 -10.50 -0.59 -4.05
C CYS A 142 -10.54 -1.72 -3.02
N GLY A 143 -9.36 -2.05 -2.49
CA GLY A 143 -9.21 -2.92 -1.33
C GLY A 143 -8.92 -2.10 -0.08
N ILE A 144 -9.52 -2.50 1.03
CA ILE A 144 -9.34 -1.87 2.33
C ILE A 144 -8.78 -2.93 3.26
N LEU A 145 -7.57 -2.72 3.77
CA LEU A 145 -6.96 -3.64 4.74
C LEU A 145 -7.62 -3.44 6.11
N VAL A 146 -8.03 -4.53 6.76
CA VAL A 146 -8.57 -4.47 8.11
C VAL A 146 -7.54 -5.01 9.08
N PHE A 147 -6.98 -4.12 9.86
CA PHE A 147 -5.93 -4.44 10.82
C PHE A 147 -5.90 -3.42 11.95
N SER A 148 -5.71 -3.88 13.17
CA SER A 148 -5.61 -3.01 14.35
C SER A 148 -4.44 -3.42 15.22
N LEU A 149 -3.70 -2.44 15.71
CA LEU A 149 -2.70 -2.58 16.77
C LEU A 149 -3.23 -1.88 18.02
N TRP A 150 -3.33 -2.61 19.13
CA TRP A 150 -3.68 -2.06 20.47
C TRP A 150 -4.92 -1.15 20.49
N GLY A 151 -5.93 -1.42 19.66
CA GLY A 151 -7.18 -0.64 19.61
C GLY A 151 -7.06 0.73 18.92
N LEU A 152 -5.95 0.97 18.18
CA LEU A 152 -5.79 2.17 17.37
C LEU A 152 -6.71 2.14 16.15
N THR A 153 -7.08 3.33 15.66
CA THR A 153 -7.78 3.45 14.37
C THR A 153 -6.89 3.03 13.21
N GLY A 154 -7.47 2.71 12.05
CA GLY A 154 -6.71 2.30 10.87
C GLY A 154 -5.63 3.30 10.46
N ILE A 155 -5.96 4.60 10.45
CA ILE A 155 -5.00 5.66 10.10
C ILE A 155 -3.89 5.82 11.15
N GLN A 156 -4.21 5.65 12.44
CA GLN A 156 -3.21 5.68 13.51
C GLN A 156 -2.28 4.48 13.42
N THR A 157 -2.83 3.29 13.15
CA THR A 157 -2.06 2.06 12.95
C THR A 157 -1.08 2.22 11.78
N PHE A 158 -1.55 2.72 10.63
CA PHE A 158 -0.70 2.99 9.49
C PHE A 158 0.40 4.00 9.81
N GLY A 159 0.05 5.12 10.44
CA GLY A 159 1.00 6.16 10.84
C GLY A 159 2.05 5.64 11.84
N LEU A 160 1.65 4.80 12.80
CA LEU A 160 2.57 4.17 13.75
C LEU A 160 3.57 3.24 13.06
N VAL A 161 3.09 2.33 12.19
CA VAL A 161 3.96 1.38 11.48
C VAL A 161 4.94 2.12 10.55
N LEU A 162 4.47 3.16 9.86
CA LEU A 162 5.30 4.03 9.04
C LEU A 162 6.37 4.72 9.89
N ALA A 163 6.00 5.31 11.02
CA ALA A 163 6.95 5.98 11.92
C ALA A 163 8.00 5.00 12.47
N VAL A 164 7.58 3.81 12.89
CA VAL A 164 8.50 2.75 13.36
C VAL A 164 9.47 2.34 12.25
N SER A 165 8.98 2.10 11.03
CA SER A 165 9.84 1.78 9.88
C SER A 165 10.91 2.86 9.65
N LEU A 166 10.51 4.13 9.62
CA LEU A 166 11.43 5.25 9.41
C LEU A 166 12.45 5.40 10.54
N ILE A 167 12.01 5.33 11.80
CA ILE A 167 12.90 5.41 12.98
C ILE A 167 13.92 4.29 12.95
N LEU A 168 13.52 3.06 12.65
CA LEU A 168 14.41 1.91 12.56
C LEU A 168 15.45 2.08 11.44
N MET A 169 15.03 2.54 10.26
CA MET A 169 15.96 2.79 9.15
C MET A 169 16.94 3.92 9.46
N ILE A 170 16.47 5.05 10.01
CA ILE A 170 17.33 6.20 10.32
C ILE A 170 18.30 5.86 11.45
N SER A 171 17.80 5.29 12.55
CA SER A 171 18.66 4.91 13.69
C SER A 171 19.66 3.82 13.30
N GLY A 172 19.21 2.80 12.55
CA GLY A 172 20.07 1.73 12.07
C GLY A 172 21.19 2.27 11.18
N GLY A 173 20.86 3.14 10.21
CA GLY A 173 21.82 3.81 9.35
C GLY A 173 22.80 4.69 10.12
N ALA A 174 22.32 5.47 11.10
CA ALA A 174 23.15 6.32 11.93
C ALA A 174 24.13 5.51 12.81
N PHE A 175 23.69 4.43 13.47
CA PHE A 175 24.55 3.52 14.23
C PHE A 175 25.62 2.89 13.35
N TRP A 176 25.23 2.43 12.17
CA TRP A 176 26.17 1.80 11.25
C TRP A 176 27.23 2.79 10.75
N LEU A 177 26.86 4.03 10.36
CA LEU A 177 27.76 5.09 9.92
C LEU A 177 28.71 5.53 11.03
N SER A 178 28.25 5.63 12.28
CA SER A 178 29.07 6.08 13.43
C SER A 178 30.21 5.12 13.76
N THR A 179 30.04 3.83 13.45
CA THR A 179 31.02 2.78 13.77
C THR A 179 32.11 2.59 12.73
N ARG A 180 31.91 3.10 11.50
CA ARG A 180 32.78 2.84 10.33
C ARG A 180 33.46 4.08 9.76
N ARG A 181 33.93 4.99 10.60
CA ARG A 181 34.78 6.12 10.16
C ARG A 181 36.26 5.79 10.37
N PRO A 182 37.16 5.97 9.36
CA PRO A 182 36.99 6.50 8.00
C PRO A 182 36.38 5.47 7.03
N LEU A 183 35.73 6.00 5.97
CA LEU A 183 35.06 5.21 4.93
C LEU A 183 36.12 4.63 3.96
N ASP A 184 36.45 3.35 4.11
CA ASP A 184 37.18 2.59 3.09
C ASP A 184 36.29 2.35 1.86
N LYS A 185 36.90 2.06 0.68
CA LYS A 185 36.15 1.79 -0.57
C LYS A 185 35.00 0.78 -0.39
N PHE A 186 35.22 -0.27 0.39
CA PHE A 186 34.19 -1.27 0.70
C PHE A 186 33.02 -0.71 1.50
N SER A 187 33.31 0.16 2.47
CA SER A 187 32.29 0.89 3.25
C SER A 187 31.46 1.84 2.35
N GLY A 188 32.06 2.44 1.33
CA GLY A 188 31.36 3.30 0.37
C GLY A 188 30.25 2.58 -0.40
N ASN A 189 30.53 1.38 -0.88
CA ASN A 189 29.54 0.57 -1.61
C ASN A 189 28.35 0.18 -0.72
N ILE A 190 28.58 -0.17 0.53
CA ILE A 190 27.50 -0.54 1.46
C ILE A 190 26.65 0.69 1.84
N VAL A 191 27.25 1.89 2.01
CA VAL A 191 26.50 3.14 2.21
C VAL A 191 25.58 3.40 1.01
N GLN A 192 26.10 3.23 -0.20
CA GLN A 192 25.32 3.43 -1.42
C GLN A 192 24.14 2.45 -1.50
N ILE A 193 24.36 1.16 -1.23
CA ILE A 193 23.29 0.14 -1.19
C ILE A 193 22.22 0.48 -0.16
N ASN A 194 22.61 0.83 1.08
CA ASN A 194 21.65 1.22 2.12
C ASN A 194 20.87 2.47 1.74
N SER A 195 21.51 3.45 1.07
CA SER A 195 20.82 4.65 0.57
C SER A 195 19.81 4.32 -0.50
N VAL A 196 20.12 3.39 -1.41
CA VAL A 196 19.20 2.90 -2.44
C VAL A 196 18.00 2.19 -1.80
N LEU A 197 18.24 1.27 -0.86
CA LEU A 197 17.15 0.58 -0.13
C LEU A 197 16.26 1.57 0.64
N PHE A 198 16.87 2.55 1.31
CA PHE A 198 16.13 3.60 1.99
C PHE A 198 15.23 4.40 1.03
N ALA A 199 15.79 4.86 -0.10
CA ALA A 199 15.06 5.61 -1.12
C ALA A 199 13.92 4.77 -1.74
N LEU A 200 14.17 3.50 -2.09
CA LEU A 200 13.15 2.60 -2.62
C LEU A 200 12.02 2.36 -1.63
N THR A 201 12.34 2.16 -0.34
CA THR A 201 11.32 1.97 0.71
C THR A 201 10.46 3.23 0.87
N ILE A 202 11.05 4.41 0.86
CA ILE A 202 10.28 5.68 0.90
C ILE A 202 9.39 5.81 -0.33
N LEU A 203 9.89 5.51 -1.53
CA LEU A 203 9.12 5.59 -2.77
C LEU A 203 7.96 4.57 -2.77
N ALA A 204 8.17 3.34 -2.27
CA ALA A 204 7.11 2.35 -2.10
C ALA A 204 6.02 2.86 -1.16
N LEU A 205 6.38 3.34 0.02
CA LEU A 205 5.45 3.89 1.01
C LEU A 205 4.68 5.11 0.50
N LEU A 206 5.34 6.03 -0.21
CA LEU A 206 4.69 7.19 -0.85
C LEU A 206 3.72 6.74 -1.95
N SER A 207 4.12 5.78 -2.79
CA SER A 207 3.26 5.25 -3.84
C SER A 207 2.02 4.57 -3.26
N THR A 208 2.16 3.85 -2.13
CA THR A 208 1.06 3.25 -1.39
C THR A 208 0.10 4.31 -0.85
N LEU A 209 0.63 5.39 -0.24
CA LEU A 209 -0.17 6.52 0.23
C LEU A 209 -0.95 7.21 -0.88
N LEU A 210 -0.31 7.40 -2.04
CA LEU A 210 -0.91 8.02 -3.22
C LEU A 210 -1.82 7.06 -4.00
N ARG A 211 -1.94 5.80 -3.54
CA ARG A 211 -2.70 4.73 -4.22
C ARG A 211 -2.23 4.43 -5.64
N TRP A 212 -0.96 4.65 -5.90
CA TRP A 212 -0.29 4.25 -7.14
C TRP A 212 0.20 2.79 -7.00
N TRP A 213 -0.77 1.86 -6.86
CA TRP A 213 -0.52 0.46 -6.55
C TRP A 213 0.49 -0.21 -7.49
N GLY A 214 0.44 0.09 -8.80
CA GLY A 214 1.39 -0.47 -9.76
C GLY A 214 2.83 0.00 -9.50
N LEU A 215 3.02 1.28 -9.12
CA LEU A 215 4.33 1.80 -8.73
C LEU A 215 4.78 1.25 -7.38
N ALA A 216 3.86 1.09 -6.42
CA ALA A 216 4.19 0.49 -5.14
C ALA A 216 4.69 -0.95 -5.32
N LEU A 217 3.98 -1.80 -6.09
CA LEU A 217 4.43 -3.15 -6.44
C LEU A 217 5.80 -3.16 -7.13
N PHE A 218 6.02 -2.23 -8.05
CA PHE A 218 7.29 -2.12 -8.74
C PHE A 218 8.44 -1.82 -7.77
N PHE A 219 8.28 -0.87 -6.85
CA PHE A 219 9.29 -0.56 -5.85
C PHE A 219 9.48 -1.69 -4.84
N ASP A 220 8.41 -2.35 -4.41
CA ASP A 220 8.49 -3.53 -3.53
C ASP A 220 9.28 -4.67 -4.20
N ALA A 221 9.05 -4.91 -5.49
CA ALA A 221 9.82 -5.89 -6.25
C ALA A 221 11.30 -5.50 -6.37
N LEU A 222 11.63 -4.22 -6.59
CA LEU A 222 13.00 -3.73 -6.61
C LEU A 222 13.71 -3.89 -5.25
N ILE A 223 13.00 -3.62 -4.14
CA ILE A 223 13.54 -3.84 -2.79
C ILE A 223 13.90 -5.31 -2.61
N LEU A 224 12.98 -6.23 -2.95
CA LEU A 224 13.22 -7.68 -2.86
C LEU A 224 14.40 -8.12 -3.73
N LEU A 225 14.52 -7.59 -4.94
CA LEU A 225 15.63 -7.88 -5.85
C LEU A 225 16.97 -7.42 -5.26
N VAL A 226 17.06 -6.18 -4.77
CA VAL A 226 18.28 -5.66 -4.15
C VAL A 226 18.66 -6.48 -2.91
N MET A 227 17.67 -6.82 -2.05
CA MET A 227 17.90 -7.68 -0.89
C MET A 227 18.38 -9.07 -1.32
N GLY A 228 17.82 -9.65 -2.38
CA GLY A 228 18.26 -10.93 -2.95
C GLY A 228 19.72 -10.89 -3.43
N ILE A 229 20.13 -9.82 -4.12
CA ILE A 229 21.52 -9.64 -4.55
C ILE A 229 22.47 -9.57 -3.35
N ILE A 230 22.13 -8.78 -2.33
CA ILE A 230 22.94 -8.67 -1.10
C ILE A 230 23.10 -10.04 -0.44
N PHE A 231 22.01 -10.79 -0.36
CA PHE A 231 22.01 -12.11 0.26
C PHE A 231 22.86 -13.13 -0.50
N THR A 232 22.78 -13.14 -1.84
CA THR A 232 23.61 -14.03 -2.69
C THR A 232 25.11 -13.68 -2.56
N GLU A 233 25.45 -12.40 -2.62
CA GLU A 233 26.84 -11.95 -2.42
C GLU A 233 27.36 -12.37 -1.03
N PHE A 234 26.57 -12.25 -0.01
CA PHE A 234 26.94 -12.67 1.35
C PHE A 234 27.20 -14.17 1.45
N ILE A 235 26.38 -15.01 0.82
CA ILE A 235 26.56 -16.47 0.79
C ILE A 235 27.85 -16.84 0.04
N LEU A 236 28.06 -16.30 -1.17
CA LEU A 236 29.23 -16.58 -1.99
C LEU A 236 30.52 -16.18 -1.27
N PHE A 237 30.52 -15.03 -0.61
CA PHE A 237 31.65 -14.57 0.18
C PHE A 237 31.95 -15.50 1.37
N SER A 238 30.89 -15.98 2.06
CA SER A 238 31.07 -16.89 3.19
C SER A 238 31.62 -18.27 2.79
N GLN A 239 31.31 -18.75 1.59
CA GLN A 239 31.86 -20.02 1.06
C GLN A 239 33.35 -19.90 0.73
N LYS A 240 33.77 -18.78 0.15
CA LYS A 240 35.16 -18.53 -0.26
C LYS A 240 36.15 -18.49 0.93
N TYR A 241 35.66 -18.24 2.14
CA TYR A 241 36.49 -18.24 3.36
C TYR A 241 36.49 -19.56 4.13
N ARG A 242 35.76 -20.57 3.64
CA ARG A 242 35.75 -21.93 4.24
C ARG A 242 36.69 -22.91 3.51
N GLU A 243 37.16 -22.54 2.33
CA GLU A 243 38.22 -23.24 1.58
C GLU A 243 39.61 -22.64 1.92
#